data_31112a5bafa60ec969bd06d6958b76d2
#
_entry.id   31112a5bafa60ec969bd06d6958b76d2
#
_cell.length_a   1.000
_cell.length_b   1.000
_cell.length_c   1.000
_cell.angle_alpha   90.00
_cell.angle_beta   90.00
_cell.angle_gamma   90.00
#
_symmetry.space_group_name_H-M   'P 1'
#
loop_
_entity.id
_entity.type
_entity.pdbx_description
1 polymer ?
#
loop_
_entity_poly.entity_id
_entity_poly.type
_entity_poly.pdbx_seq_one_letter_code
_entity_poly.pdbx_strand_id
1 'polypeptide(L)'
;MEAIIFDFNGTLILDDPINMIAWKKYAKKKFNYDLTDEEYHKYNGTPGEAWIEGITKGKVTGDLAIKYREEKEDQYREELRNADIDFIKGAKDFFNELKKNKIPFTIATSSNRKNVDLYFEKFGLNQWFELDKMAFTDGTFKGKPNPDIYLIAAKKIGVDIKKCVVFEDTKSGVKAGYTAGAKVIGMIAGRKKEDILKYEKVEDAINDFTEVSIEKLNALFK
;
A
#
# COMPACT_ATOMS: atom_id res chain seq x y z
N MET A 1 -13.92 4.34 -17.20
CA MET A 1 -12.82 3.60 -16.52
C MET A 1 -12.46 2.36 -17.31
N GLU A 2 -11.17 2.12 -17.53
CA GLU A 2 -10.70 0.90 -18.23
C GLU A 2 -10.01 -0.10 -17.30
N ALA A 3 -9.43 0.34 -16.16
CA ALA A 3 -8.79 -0.56 -15.21
C ALA A 3 -8.76 0.02 -13.78
N ILE A 4 -8.42 -0.86 -12.81
CA ILE A 4 -8.23 -0.50 -11.41
C ILE A 4 -6.84 -0.94 -10.95
N ILE A 5 -6.18 -0.06 -10.17
CA ILE A 5 -4.91 -0.36 -9.54
C ILE A 5 -5.07 -0.15 -8.03
N PHE A 6 -4.79 -1.18 -7.26
CA PHE A 6 -4.87 -1.12 -5.80
C PHE A 6 -3.47 -0.92 -5.20
N ASP A 7 -3.31 0.00 -4.26
CA ASP A 7 -2.30 -0.19 -3.25
C ASP A 7 -2.64 -1.41 -2.39
N PHE A 8 -1.73 -1.91 -1.58
CA PHE A 8 -1.97 -3.13 -0.80
C PHE A 8 -2.14 -2.86 0.69
N ASN A 9 -1.12 -2.34 1.36
CA ASN A 9 -1.09 -2.12 2.80
C ASN A 9 -1.90 -0.88 3.18
N GLY A 10 -2.85 -1.00 4.11
CA GLY A 10 -3.81 0.07 4.44
C GLY A 10 -4.94 0.25 3.42
N THR A 11 -4.88 -0.44 2.27
CA THR A 11 -5.84 -0.35 1.17
C THR A 11 -6.62 -1.64 0.96
N LEU A 12 -5.96 -2.77 0.81
CA LEU A 12 -6.59 -4.09 0.69
C LEU A 12 -6.60 -4.87 2.01
N ILE A 13 -5.65 -4.59 2.89
CA ILE A 13 -5.56 -5.13 4.25
C ILE A 13 -5.26 -4.01 5.24
N LEU A 14 -5.74 -4.12 6.49
CA LEU A 14 -5.44 -3.15 7.56
C LEU A 14 -4.32 -3.68 8.46
N ASP A 15 -3.10 -3.64 7.97
CA ASP A 15 -1.92 -4.22 8.63
C ASP A 15 -1.09 -3.24 9.47
N ASP A 16 -1.52 -1.97 9.61
CA ASP A 16 -0.80 -0.97 10.41
C ASP A 16 -0.53 -1.42 11.86
N PRO A 17 -1.47 -2.07 12.59
CA PRO A 17 -1.20 -2.60 13.91
C PRO A 17 -0.11 -3.68 13.92
N ILE A 18 -0.05 -4.51 12.88
CA ILE A 18 0.97 -5.57 12.73
C ILE A 18 2.34 -4.93 12.47
N ASN A 19 2.39 -3.95 11.59
CA ASN A 19 3.61 -3.20 11.31
C ASN A 19 4.13 -2.47 12.54
N MET A 20 3.24 -1.89 13.36
CA MET A 20 3.60 -1.27 14.65
C MET A 20 4.25 -2.27 15.60
N ILE A 21 3.66 -3.47 15.75
CA ILE A 21 4.22 -4.54 16.57
C ILE A 21 5.61 -4.93 16.06
N ALA A 22 5.76 -5.09 14.75
CA ALA A 22 7.03 -5.44 14.13
C ALA A 22 8.12 -4.40 14.40
N TRP A 23 7.81 -3.10 14.26
CA TRP A 23 8.74 -2.02 14.57
C TRP A 23 9.13 -2.00 16.05
N LYS A 24 8.17 -2.14 16.97
CA LYS A 24 8.45 -2.18 18.41
C LYS A 24 9.35 -3.35 18.80
N LYS A 25 9.03 -4.56 18.32
CA LYS A 25 9.83 -5.76 18.58
C LYS A 25 11.24 -5.61 17.99
N TYR A 26 11.35 -5.13 16.75
CA TYR A 26 12.64 -4.94 16.11
C TYR A 26 13.49 -3.88 16.82
N ALA A 27 12.92 -2.72 17.14
CA ALA A 27 13.61 -1.64 17.85
C ALA A 27 14.13 -2.11 19.22
N LYS A 28 13.30 -2.85 19.96
CA LYS A 28 13.69 -3.41 21.26
C LYS A 28 14.82 -4.41 21.12
N LYS A 29 14.68 -5.38 20.20
CA LYS A 29 15.67 -6.45 19.98
C LYS A 29 17.00 -5.92 19.47
N LYS A 30 16.97 -5.01 18.50
CA LYS A 30 18.18 -4.55 17.78
C LYS A 30 18.91 -3.43 18.49
N PHE A 31 18.18 -2.49 19.10
CA PHE A 31 18.73 -1.26 19.63
C PHE A 31 18.48 -1.08 21.13
N ASN A 32 17.81 -2.04 21.80
CA ASN A 32 17.29 -1.92 23.16
C ASN A 32 16.46 -0.63 23.36
N TYR A 33 15.68 -0.28 22.33
CA TYR A 33 14.87 0.93 22.27
C TYR A 33 13.38 0.61 22.41
N ASP A 34 12.71 1.24 23.37
CA ASP A 34 11.28 1.10 23.59
C ASP A 34 10.54 2.14 22.74
N LEU A 35 10.15 1.76 21.52
CA LEU A 35 9.41 2.61 20.60
C LEU A 35 7.98 2.83 21.10
N THR A 36 7.59 4.09 21.33
CA THR A 36 6.24 4.45 21.76
C THR A 36 5.26 4.51 20.59
N ASP A 37 3.94 4.48 20.88
CA ASP A 37 2.89 4.65 19.86
C ASP A 37 2.97 6.03 19.21
N GLU A 38 3.27 7.06 20.00
CA GLU A 38 3.41 8.44 19.51
C GLU A 38 4.57 8.54 18.51
N GLU A 39 5.72 7.96 18.83
CA GLU A 39 6.87 7.92 17.92
C GLU A 39 6.57 7.11 16.66
N TYR A 40 5.87 5.97 16.80
CA TYR A 40 5.42 5.20 15.64
C TYR A 40 4.59 6.07 14.71
N HIS A 41 3.55 6.72 15.20
CA HIS A 41 2.69 7.56 14.36
C HIS A 41 3.42 8.78 13.77
N LYS A 42 4.42 9.32 14.46
CA LYS A 42 5.26 10.42 13.95
C LYS A 42 6.08 10.01 12.72
N TYR A 43 6.59 8.78 12.70
CA TYR A 43 7.37 8.27 11.56
C TYR A 43 6.50 7.64 10.47
N ASN A 44 5.25 7.31 10.75
CA ASN A 44 4.37 6.65 9.78
C ASN A 44 4.25 7.45 8.49
N GLY A 45 4.39 6.76 7.35
CA GLY A 45 4.42 7.38 6.02
C GLY A 45 5.78 7.96 5.59
N THR A 46 6.83 7.83 6.42
CA THR A 46 8.21 8.16 6.03
C THR A 46 8.96 6.91 5.54
N PRO A 47 10.05 7.08 4.77
CA PRO A 47 10.91 5.95 4.39
C PRO A 47 11.44 5.20 5.62
N GLY A 48 11.56 3.87 5.51
CA GLY A 48 12.00 3.03 6.64
C GLY A 48 13.40 3.35 7.16
N GLU A 49 14.28 3.90 6.32
CA GLU A 49 15.60 4.38 6.73
C GLU A 49 15.50 5.54 7.73
N ALA A 50 14.54 6.44 7.53
CA ALA A 50 14.31 7.55 8.46
C ALA A 50 13.90 7.09 9.87
N TRP A 51 13.21 5.94 9.97
CA TRP A 51 12.91 5.31 11.26
C TRP A 51 14.18 4.85 11.96
N ILE A 52 15.07 4.16 11.23
CA ILE A 52 16.35 3.68 11.76
C ILE A 52 17.21 4.87 12.22
N GLU A 53 17.31 5.90 11.39
CA GLU A 53 18.04 7.12 11.73
C GLU A 53 17.45 7.80 12.97
N GLY A 54 16.14 7.91 13.08
CA GLY A 54 15.45 8.49 14.22
C GLY A 54 15.69 7.72 15.52
N ILE A 55 15.46 6.41 15.52
CA ILE A 55 15.64 5.52 16.67
C ILE A 55 17.10 5.54 17.14
N THR A 56 18.05 5.57 16.22
CA THR A 56 19.48 5.57 16.53
C THR A 56 20.08 6.98 16.75
N LYS A 57 19.23 8.02 16.69
CA LYS A 57 19.65 9.43 16.81
C LYS A 57 20.78 9.80 15.84
N GLY A 58 20.63 9.34 14.58
CA GLY A 58 21.59 9.61 13.51
C GLY A 58 22.89 8.79 13.56
N LYS A 59 23.02 7.82 14.48
CA LYS A 59 24.22 6.95 14.56
C LYS A 59 24.28 5.90 13.45
N VAL A 60 23.14 5.56 12.89
CA VAL A 60 23.00 4.59 11.77
C VAL A 60 22.33 5.30 10.62
N THR A 61 23.04 5.42 9.50
CA THR A 61 22.59 6.11 8.27
C THR A 61 23.03 5.34 7.03
N GLY A 62 22.56 5.76 5.85
CA GLY A 62 22.98 5.20 4.57
C GLY A 62 22.71 3.69 4.44
N ASP A 63 23.65 2.96 3.83
CA ASP A 63 23.51 1.53 3.54
C ASP A 63 23.20 0.67 4.78
N LEU A 64 23.72 1.07 5.95
CA LEU A 64 23.43 0.36 7.18
C LEU A 64 22.00 0.57 7.65
N ALA A 65 21.42 1.75 7.46
CA ALA A 65 20.02 2.01 7.74
C ALA A 65 19.11 1.22 6.79
N ILE A 66 19.48 1.13 5.51
CA ILE A 66 18.78 0.29 4.51
C ILE A 66 18.81 -1.18 4.95
N LYS A 67 19.97 -1.70 5.33
CA LYS A 67 20.10 -3.07 5.83
C LYS A 67 19.20 -3.33 7.04
N TYR A 68 19.18 -2.43 8.00
CA TYR A 68 18.36 -2.61 9.22
C TYR A 68 16.86 -2.48 8.94
N ARG A 69 16.47 -1.65 7.98
CA ARG A 69 15.09 -1.66 7.47
C ARG A 69 14.71 -3.03 6.89
N GLU A 70 15.58 -3.65 6.08
CA GLU A 70 15.31 -4.99 5.53
C GLU A 70 15.20 -6.06 6.65
N GLU A 71 16.03 -6.00 7.67
CA GLU A 71 15.90 -6.88 8.84
C GLU A 71 14.57 -6.67 9.59
N LYS A 72 14.06 -5.43 9.68
CA LYS A 72 12.73 -5.13 10.23
C LYS A 72 11.63 -5.76 9.38
N GLU A 73 11.78 -5.82 8.06
CA GLU A 73 10.81 -6.48 7.20
C GLU A 73 10.73 -7.99 7.46
N ASP A 74 11.82 -8.65 7.89
CA ASP A 74 11.75 -10.05 8.36
C ASP A 74 10.85 -10.18 9.60
N GLN A 75 10.94 -9.25 10.55
CA GLN A 75 10.05 -9.21 11.72
C GLN A 75 8.59 -8.96 11.32
N TYR A 76 8.32 -8.03 10.38
CA TYR A 76 6.97 -7.78 9.87
C TYR A 76 6.37 -9.04 9.24
N ARG A 77 7.14 -9.77 8.44
CA ARG A 77 6.68 -11.03 7.84
C ARG A 77 6.35 -12.10 8.87
N GLU A 78 7.13 -12.18 9.96
CA GLU A 78 6.83 -13.09 11.07
C GLU A 78 5.51 -12.73 11.75
N GLU A 79 5.32 -11.46 12.10
CA GLU A 79 4.07 -10.99 12.71
C GLU A 79 2.86 -11.20 11.78
N LEU A 80 3.01 -10.88 10.50
CA LEU A 80 1.93 -11.03 9.53
C LEU A 80 1.53 -12.50 9.35
N ARG A 81 2.48 -13.46 9.32
CA ARG A 81 2.13 -14.89 9.24
C ARG A 81 1.23 -15.35 10.37
N ASN A 82 1.49 -14.85 11.57
CA ASN A 82 0.80 -15.25 12.80
C ASN A 82 -0.48 -14.44 13.08
N ALA A 83 -0.70 -13.35 12.37
CA ALA A 83 -1.85 -12.49 12.59
C ALA A 83 -3.14 -13.11 12.01
N ASP A 84 -4.24 -12.95 12.73
CA ASP A 84 -5.60 -13.18 12.19
C ASP A 84 -6.05 -11.92 11.45
N ILE A 85 -5.78 -11.87 10.16
CA ILE A 85 -6.09 -10.74 9.28
C ILE A 85 -6.52 -11.25 7.92
N ASP A 86 -7.52 -10.61 7.35
CA ASP A 86 -8.01 -10.86 5.98
C ASP A 86 -8.14 -9.53 5.22
N PHE A 87 -8.60 -9.61 4.00
CA PHE A 87 -8.92 -8.45 3.18
C PHE A 87 -9.95 -7.55 3.85
N ILE A 88 -9.87 -6.26 3.59
CA ILE A 88 -10.91 -5.29 3.92
C ILE A 88 -12.26 -5.79 3.36
N LYS A 89 -13.32 -5.55 4.12
CA LYS A 89 -14.67 -5.98 3.78
C LYS A 89 -15.05 -5.57 2.35
N GLY A 90 -15.66 -6.51 1.62
CA GLY A 90 -16.12 -6.31 0.24
C GLY A 90 -15.03 -6.44 -0.83
N ALA A 91 -13.73 -6.49 -0.48
CA ALA A 91 -12.64 -6.54 -1.48
C ALA A 91 -12.72 -7.79 -2.37
N LYS A 92 -12.91 -8.97 -1.78
CA LYS A 92 -13.02 -10.23 -2.54
C LYS A 92 -14.21 -10.23 -3.50
N ASP A 93 -15.35 -9.71 -3.05
CA ASP A 93 -16.55 -9.61 -3.87
C ASP A 93 -16.34 -8.63 -5.03
N PHE A 94 -15.65 -7.51 -4.75
CA PHE A 94 -15.31 -6.52 -5.76
C PHE A 94 -14.32 -7.08 -6.79
N PHE A 95 -13.31 -7.85 -6.39
CA PHE A 95 -12.42 -8.55 -7.33
C PHE A 95 -13.20 -9.51 -8.25
N ASN A 96 -14.15 -10.26 -7.69
CA ASN A 96 -15.00 -11.17 -8.46
C ASN A 96 -15.91 -10.40 -9.45
N GLU A 97 -16.44 -9.26 -9.04
CA GLU A 97 -17.23 -8.36 -9.89
C GLU A 97 -16.39 -7.82 -11.06
N LEU A 98 -15.15 -7.38 -10.79
CA LEU A 98 -14.22 -6.92 -11.82
C LEU A 98 -13.90 -8.03 -12.82
N LYS A 99 -13.61 -9.25 -12.36
CA LYS A 99 -13.38 -10.41 -13.23
C LYS A 99 -14.60 -10.72 -14.10
N LYS A 100 -15.80 -10.74 -13.52
CA LYS A 100 -17.06 -10.98 -14.24
C LYS A 100 -17.28 -9.96 -15.35
N ASN A 101 -16.96 -8.68 -15.09
CA ASN A 101 -17.09 -7.58 -16.05
C ASN A 101 -15.87 -7.43 -16.97
N LYS A 102 -14.87 -8.32 -16.89
CA LYS A 102 -13.64 -8.27 -17.68
C LYS A 102 -12.87 -6.94 -17.57
N ILE A 103 -12.95 -6.29 -16.42
CA ILE A 103 -12.20 -5.06 -16.12
C ILE A 103 -10.83 -5.48 -15.59
N PRO A 104 -9.72 -5.10 -16.26
CA PRO A 104 -8.37 -5.36 -15.79
C PRO A 104 -8.12 -4.70 -14.43
N PHE A 105 -7.41 -5.40 -13.55
CA PHE A 105 -6.98 -4.82 -12.28
C PHE A 105 -5.68 -5.46 -11.80
N THR A 106 -4.92 -4.70 -11.01
CA THR A 106 -3.63 -5.15 -10.48
C THR A 106 -3.30 -4.44 -9.17
N ILE A 107 -2.18 -4.83 -8.56
CA ILE A 107 -1.64 -4.22 -7.35
C ILE A 107 -0.37 -3.43 -7.67
N ALA A 108 -0.23 -2.27 -7.00
CA ALA A 108 0.96 -1.42 -7.02
C ALA A 108 1.36 -1.07 -5.59
N THR A 109 2.30 -1.83 -5.01
CA THR A 109 2.69 -1.73 -3.60
C THR A 109 4.14 -1.29 -3.40
N SER A 110 4.41 -0.49 -2.37
CA SER A 110 5.76 -0.16 -1.92
C SER A 110 6.48 -1.31 -1.20
N SER A 111 5.82 -2.43 -0.99
CA SER A 111 6.41 -3.65 -0.42
C SER A 111 7.47 -4.25 -1.34
N ASN A 112 8.47 -4.89 -0.75
CA ASN A 112 9.49 -5.63 -1.49
C ASN A 112 8.98 -7.02 -1.94
N ARG A 113 9.74 -7.68 -2.79
CA ARG A 113 9.39 -9.00 -3.35
C ARG A 113 9.08 -10.04 -2.27
N LYS A 114 9.85 -10.12 -1.19
CA LYS A 114 9.63 -11.11 -0.13
C LYS A 114 8.29 -10.90 0.60
N ASN A 115 7.87 -9.65 0.78
CA ASN A 115 6.56 -9.33 1.34
C ASN A 115 5.45 -9.74 0.37
N VAL A 116 5.62 -9.43 -0.91
CA VAL A 116 4.64 -9.81 -1.95
C VAL A 116 4.48 -11.34 -2.02
N ASP A 117 5.56 -12.10 -1.97
CA ASP A 117 5.50 -13.57 -1.94
C ASP A 117 4.68 -14.06 -0.74
N LEU A 118 4.88 -13.46 0.45
CA LEU A 118 4.06 -13.77 1.64
C LEU A 118 2.58 -13.40 1.43
N TYR A 119 2.28 -12.29 0.75
CA TYR A 119 0.89 -11.90 0.49
C TYR A 119 0.20 -12.93 -0.43
N PHE A 120 0.90 -13.45 -1.44
CA PHE A 120 0.40 -14.54 -2.28
C PHE A 120 0.09 -15.79 -1.47
N GLU A 121 0.99 -16.19 -0.57
CA GLU A 121 0.81 -17.35 0.30
C GLU A 121 -0.35 -17.15 1.26
N LYS A 122 -0.35 -16.05 2.02
CA LYS A 122 -1.28 -15.83 3.13
C LYS A 122 -2.71 -15.53 2.67
N PHE A 123 -2.86 -14.70 1.63
CA PHE A 123 -4.16 -14.21 1.17
C PHE A 123 -4.67 -14.93 -0.09
N GLY A 124 -3.90 -15.87 -0.64
CA GLY A 124 -4.30 -16.58 -1.85
C GLY A 124 -4.47 -15.66 -3.05
N LEU A 125 -3.57 -14.68 -3.22
CA LEU A 125 -3.69 -13.64 -4.26
C LEU A 125 -3.80 -14.19 -5.67
N ASN A 126 -3.25 -15.37 -5.93
CA ASN A 126 -3.32 -16.06 -7.23
C ASN A 126 -4.75 -16.34 -7.73
N GLN A 127 -5.77 -16.21 -6.87
CA GLN A 127 -7.17 -16.31 -7.29
C GLN A 127 -7.59 -15.10 -8.15
N TRP A 128 -6.96 -13.94 -7.97
CA TRP A 128 -7.36 -12.69 -8.62
C TRP A 128 -6.22 -11.96 -9.33
N PHE A 129 -4.98 -12.12 -8.87
CA PHE A 129 -3.82 -11.37 -9.34
C PHE A 129 -2.74 -12.27 -9.93
N GLU A 130 -2.05 -11.75 -10.94
CA GLU A 130 -0.88 -12.38 -11.55
C GLU A 130 0.37 -11.59 -11.13
N LEU A 131 1.36 -12.28 -10.58
CA LEU A 131 2.55 -11.65 -9.99
C LEU A 131 3.34 -10.79 -10.99
N ASP A 132 3.44 -11.22 -12.23
CA ASP A 132 4.13 -10.51 -13.32
C ASP A 132 3.40 -9.23 -13.76
N LYS A 133 2.10 -9.13 -13.50
CA LYS A 133 1.28 -7.94 -13.75
C LYS A 133 1.29 -6.95 -12.59
N MET A 134 1.80 -7.32 -11.41
CA MET A 134 1.91 -6.42 -10.27
C MET A 134 3.14 -5.51 -10.38
N ALA A 135 3.06 -4.32 -9.79
CA ALA A 135 4.20 -3.45 -9.52
C ALA A 135 4.54 -3.46 -8.03
N PHE A 136 5.78 -3.71 -7.69
CA PHE A 136 6.29 -3.70 -6.33
C PHE A 136 7.72 -3.16 -6.30
N THR A 137 8.18 -2.68 -5.14
CA THR A 137 9.50 -2.07 -5.02
C THR A 137 10.61 -3.11 -5.23
N ASP A 138 11.51 -2.81 -6.19
CA ASP A 138 12.70 -3.60 -6.51
C ASP A 138 13.98 -2.75 -6.55
N GLY A 139 13.87 -1.46 -6.20
CA GLY A 139 15.00 -0.52 -6.20
C GLY A 139 15.32 0.11 -7.56
N THR A 140 14.60 -0.24 -8.64
CA THR A 140 14.88 0.26 -10.00
C THR A 140 14.19 1.59 -10.33
N PHE A 141 13.23 2.02 -9.50
CA PHE A 141 12.46 3.25 -9.69
C PHE A 141 12.24 4.00 -8.36
N LYS A 142 11.81 5.24 -8.45
CA LYS A 142 11.54 6.07 -7.29
C LYS A 142 10.22 5.68 -6.62
N GLY A 143 10.25 5.50 -5.28
CA GLY A 143 9.06 5.21 -4.49
C GLY A 143 8.05 6.38 -4.44
N LYS A 144 6.83 6.10 -3.97
CA LYS A 144 5.80 7.11 -3.68
C LYS A 144 6.40 8.25 -2.82
N PRO A 145 6.18 9.53 -3.12
CA PRO A 145 5.12 10.09 -3.96
C PRO A 145 5.43 10.22 -5.46
N ASN A 146 6.53 9.63 -6.00
CA ASN A 146 6.75 9.62 -7.43
C ASN A 146 5.74 8.68 -8.11
N PRO A 147 5.32 8.98 -9.36
CA PRO A 147 4.25 8.24 -10.04
C PRO A 147 4.67 6.88 -10.59
N ASP A 148 5.97 6.57 -10.58
CA ASP A 148 6.58 5.46 -11.32
C ASP A 148 5.86 4.12 -11.11
N ILE A 149 5.53 3.79 -9.85
CA ILE A 149 4.91 2.51 -9.53
C ILE A 149 3.54 2.33 -10.19
N TYR A 150 2.72 3.39 -10.28
CA TYR A 150 1.41 3.35 -10.93
C TYR A 150 1.53 3.35 -12.46
N LEU A 151 2.50 4.06 -13.01
CA LEU A 151 2.81 4.01 -14.45
C LEU A 151 3.27 2.61 -14.86
N ILE A 152 4.13 1.97 -14.05
CA ILE A 152 4.59 0.60 -14.27
C ILE A 152 3.42 -0.38 -14.20
N ALA A 153 2.56 -0.26 -13.19
CA ALA A 153 1.39 -1.12 -13.01
C ALA A 153 0.43 -1.03 -14.21
N ALA A 154 0.08 0.19 -14.64
CA ALA A 154 -0.78 0.41 -15.80
C ALA A 154 -0.17 -0.17 -17.09
N LYS A 155 1.14 0.02 -17.29
CA LYS A 155 1.88 -0.56 -18.44
C LYS A 155 1.82 -2.08 -18.42
N LYS A 156 2.00 -2.71 -17.25
CA LYS A 156 1.99 -4.18 -17.12
C LYS A 156 0.63 -4.81 -17.45
N ILE A 157 -0.45 -4.09 -17.24
CA ILE A 157 -1.80 -4.55 -17.62
C ILE A 157 -2.29 -3.99 -18.97
N GLY A 158 -1.43 -3.22 -19.67
CA GLY A 158 -1.70 -2.74 -21.03
C GLY A 158 -2.75 -1.63 -21.12
N VAL A 159 -2.91 -0.79 -20.08
CA VAL A 159 -3.94 0.26 -20.03
C VAL A 159 -3.29 1.65 -19.85
N ASP A 160 -3.90 2.69 -20.43
CA ASP A 160 -3.51 4.08 -20.16
C ASP A 160 -3.89 4.45 -18.72
N ILE A 161 -2.90 4.90 -17.95
CA ILE A 161 -3.10 5.31 -16.55
C ILE A 161 -4.19 6.36 -16.38
N LYS A 162 -4.38 7.24 -17.36
CA LYS A 162 -5.43 8.28 -17.35
C LYS A 162 -6.85 7.72 -17.37
N LYS A 163 -7.01 6.44 -17.69
CA LYS A 163 -8.27 5.70 -17.68
C LYS A 163 -8.40 4.75 -16.50
N CYS A 164 -7.44 4.81 -15.57
CA CYS A 164 -7.43 3.98 -14.38
C CYS A 164 -7.99 4.70 -13.15
N VAL A 165 -8.58 3.92 -12.24
CA VAL A 165 -8.82 4.32 -10.86
C VAL A 165 -7.76 3.67 -9.98
N VAL A 166 -7.17 4.47 -9.09
CA VAL A 166 -6.25 4.02 -8.04
C VAL A 166 -6.97 4.06 -6.70
N PHE A 167 -6.86 3.00 -5.91
CA PHE A 167 -7.26 2.98 -4.50
C PHE A 167 -6.02 3.10 -3.62
N GLU A 168 -6.03 4.05 -2.68
CA GLU A 168 -4.87 4.39 -1.87
C GLU A 168 -5.27 4.98 -0.50
N ASP A 169 -4.47 4.72 0.53
CA ASP A 169 -4.73 5.21 1.87
C ASP A 169 -3.78 6.33 2.33
N THR A 170 -2.59 6.45 1.75
CA THR A 170 -1.56 7.41 2.18
C THR A 170 -1.54 8.68 1.33
N LYS A 171 -1.14 9.81 1.96
CA LYS A 171 -0.94 11.07 1.23
C LYS A 171 0.11 10.95 0.12
N SER A 172 1.19 10.21 0.35
CA SER A 172 2.24 9.99 -0.65
C SER A 172 1.75 9.14 -1.81
N GLY A 173 0.96 8.10 -1.55
CA GLY A 173 0.40 7.25 -2.58
C GLY A 173 -0.71 7.93 -3.39
N VAL A 174 -1.59 8.68 -2.74
CA VAL A 174 -2.56 9.55 -3.43
C VAL A 174 -1.83 10.51 -4.38
N LYS A 175 -0.75 11.18 -3.89
CA LYS A 175 0.06 12.05 -4.73
C LYS A 175 0.67 11.31 -5.92
N ALA A 176 1.19 10.11 -5.71
CA ALA A 176 1.74 9.29 -6.79
C ALA A 176 0.66 8.94 -7.84
N GLY A 177 -0.53 8.54 -7.40
CA GLY A 177 -1.65 8.16 -8.28
C GLY A 177 -2.12 9.31 -9.17
N TYR A 178 -2.42 10.47 -8.59
CA TYR A 178 -2.88 11.59 -9.41
C TYR A 178 -1.75 12.21 -10.28
N THR A 179 -0.50 12.17 -9.79
CA THR A 179 0.65 12.64 -10.59
C THR A 179 0.87 11.72 -11.80
N ALA A 180 0.61 10.41 -11.67
CA ALA A 180 0.58 9.48 -12.79
C ALA A 180 -0.54 9.79 -13.80
N GLY A 181 -1.59 10.47 -13.38
CA GLY A 181 -2.75 10.84 -14.19
C GLY A 181 -4.01 10.01 -13.92
N ALA A 182 -4.00 9.13 -12.92
CA ALA A 182 -5.16 8.34 -12.53
C ALA A 182 -6.20 9.17 -11.75
N LYS A 183 -7.45 8.69 -11.71
CA LYS A 183 -8.44 9.08 -10.70
C LYS A 183 -8.13 8.33 -9.41
N VAL A 184 -8.20 9.01 -8.26
CA VAL A 184 -7.81 8.40 -6.98
C VAL A 184 -8.99 8.37 -6.01
N ILE A 185 -9.28 7.19 -5.49
CA ILE A 185 -10.21 6.97 -4.36
C ILE A 185 -9.37 6.72 -3.11
N GLY A 186 -9.62 7.50 -2.07
CA GLY A 186 -8.96 7.37 -0.79
C GLY A 186 -9.55 6.24 0.06
N MET A 187 -8.70 5.46 0.72
CA MET A 187 -9.12 4.50 1.75
C MET A 187 -9.01 5.15 3.12
N ILE A 188 -10.07 5.08 3.92
CA ILE A 188 -10.13 5.73 5.22
C ILE A 188 -9.20 5.02 6.22
N ALA A 189 -9.13 3.68 6.18
CA ALA A 189 -8.19 2.87 6.97
C ALA A 189 -8.15 3.26 8.47
N GLY A 190 -9.33 3.44 9.08
CA GLY A 190 -9.48 3.80 10.49
C GLY A 190 -9.33 5.30 10.80
N ARG A 191 -9.05 6.16 9.82
CA ARG A 191 -8.98 7.62 9.96
C ARG A 191 -10.35 8.26 9.73
N LYS A 192 -10.45 9.59 9.80
CA LYS A 192 -11.67 10.31 9.45
C LYS A 192 -11.74 10.55 7.93
N LYS A 193 -12.92 10.44 7.35
CA LYS A 193 -13.15 10.69 5.91
C LYS A 193 -12.66 12.09 5.51
N GLU A 194 -12.93 13.09 6.34
CA GLU A 194 -12.55 14.47 6.10
C GLU A 194 -11.02 14.66 5.99
N ASP A 195 -10.23 13.84 6.68
CA ASP A 195 -8.76 13.93 6.62
C ASP A 195 -8.23 13.36 5.32
N ILE A 196 -8.84 12.31 4.80
CA ILE A 196 -8.49 11.75 3.49
C ILE A 196 -8.90 12.70 2.35
N LEU A 197 -10.09 13.30 2.44
CA LEU A 197 -10.58 14.26 1.45
C LEU A 197 -9.78 15.57 1.39
N LYS A 198 -8.93 15.86 2.39
CA LYS A 198 -7.97 16.97 2.35
C LYS A 198 -6.76 16.67 1.43
N TYR A 199 -6.54 15.42 1.06
CA TYR A 199 -5.47 15.09 0.12
C TYR A 199 -5.82 15.64 -1.26
N GLU A 200 -4.82 16.20 -1.92
CA GLU A 200 -5.01 16.82 -3.23
C GLU A 200 -5.54 15.81 -4.25
N LYS A 201 -6.62 16.19 -4.96
CA LYS A 201 -7.22 15.41 -6.06
C LYS A 201 -7.70 13.99 -5.69
N VAL A 202 -8.13 13.80 -4.46
CA VAL A 202 -8.95 12.64 -4.10
C VAL A 202 -10.37 12.87 -4.60
N GLU A 203 -10.91 11.94 -5.39
CA GLU A 203 -12.25 12.03 -5.96
C GLU A 203 -13.34 11.69 -4.91
N ASP A 204 -13.08 10.70 -4.06
CA ASP A 204 -13.91 10.30 -2.90
C ASP A 204 -13.06 9.50 -1.91
N ALA A 205 -13.61 9.22 -0.73
CA ALA A 205 -12.99 8.38 0.28
C ALA A 205 -13.99 7.39 0.86
N ILE A 206 -13.58 6.13 0.99
CA ILE A 206 -14.40 4.99 1.41
C ILE A 206 -13.80 4.26 2.60
N ASN A 207 -14.64 3.63 3.43
CA ASN A 207 -14.18 2.77 4.52
C ASN A 207 -13.80 1.37 4.02
N ASP A 208 -14.64 0.82 3.15
CA ASP A 208 -14.46 -0.52 2.61
C ASP A 208 -15.08 -0.64 1.19
N PHE A 209 -14.89 -1.77 0.55
CA PHE A 209 -15.30 -1.98 -0.84
C PHE A 209 -16.81 -2.22 -1.01
N THR A 210 -17.60 -2.30 0.05
CA THR A 210 -19.05 -2.33 -0.06
C THR A 210 -19.65 -0.97 -0.47
N GLU A 211 -18.87 0.11 -0.36
CA GLU A 211 -19.28 1.47 -0.77
C GLU A 211 -19.02 1.74 -2.27
N VAL A 212 -18.32 0.83 -2.96
CA VAL A 212 -17.90 0.97 -4.36
C VAL A 212 -18.86 0.25 -5.31
N SER A 213 -19.07 0.83 -6.49
CA SER A 213 -19.64 0.13 -7.64
C SER A 213 -18.93 0.55 -8.93
N ILE A 214 -18.90 -0.35 -9.92
CA ILE A 214 -18.34 -0.05 -11.25
C ILE A 214 -19.01 1.17 -11.87
N GLU A 215 -20.30 1.36 -11.63
CA GLU A 215 -21.08 2.51 -12.11
C GLU A 215 -20.57 3.84 -11.53
N LYS A 216 -20.36 3.89 -10.21
CA LYS A 216 -19.79 5.07 -9.53
C LYS A 216 -18.40 5.41 -10.07
N LEU A 217 -17.54 4.38 -10.26
CA LEU A 217 -16.20 4.59 -10.77
C LEU A 217 -16.19 5.06 -12.24
N ASN A 218 -17.10 4.55 -13.07
CA ASN A 218 -17.25 5.01 -14.45
C ASN A 218 -17.71 6.48 -14.53
N ALA A 219 -18.49 6.95 -13.56
CA ALA A 219 -18.96 8.33 -13.52
C ALA A 219 -17.81 9.35 -13.35
N LEU A 220 -16.66 8.94 -12.79
CA LEU A 220 -15.48 9.80 -12.64
C LEU A 220 -14.83 10.19 -14.00
N PHE A 221 -15.25 9.56 -15.10
CA PHE A 221 -14.65 9.75 -16.44
C PHE A 221 -15.64 10.40 -17.44
N LYS A 222 -16.80 10.81 -16.96
CA LYS A 222 -17.81 11.58 -17.72
C LYS A 222 -17.60 13.07 -17.52
#